data_1cd603744cc5447a00ed9c76c0178a91
#
_entry.id   1cd603744cc5447a00ed9c76c0178a91
#
_cell.length_a   1.000
_cell.length_b   1.000
_cell.length_c   1.000
_cell.angle_alpha   90.00
_cell.angle_beta   90.00
_cell.angle_gamma   90.00
#
_symmetry.space_group_name_H-M   'P 1'
#
loop_
_entity.id
_entity.type
_entity.pdbx_description
1 polymer ?
#
loop_
_entity_poly.entity_id
_entity_poly.type
_entity_poly.pdbx_seq_one_letter_code
_entity_poly.pdbx_strand_id
1 'polypeptide(L)'
;MKSFIRLTDFTKEELFEIFRIADSIEEYSDFLKGKTVVMFFPASSIRTRVSFEKGIYLLGGQSILFDPTALDKKEDIRDVCGYLQNWADAVIVRHKDIHLLQKMSESMKVPVINALTDDNHPCEMMADLYALSKKRTDYLKDRYLFVGADGNIGRAWKEAADAFGFSFSQACPDGYCIPGAEYVSSLEDAILGKDIICTDSHPKDELDDFKDYQITREIMSLANAGAILNPCPPFYRGEEVTGDVIDSDFFVGYDFKKDLLRVQQGIMIYCMG
;
A
#
# COMPACT_ATOMS: atom_id res chain seq x y z
N MET A 1 -15.42 13.12 -9.68
CA MET A 1 -15.10 11.87 -8.97
C MET A 1 -14.04 11.12 -9.78
N LYS A 2 -13.01 10.58 -9.11
CA LYS A 2 -11.85 9.90 -9.74
C LYS A 2 -11.61 8.59 -8.99
N SER A 3 -11.45 7.46 -9.69
CA SER A 3 -11.10 6.18 -9.07
C SER A 3 -9.64 6.17 -8.64
N PHE A 4 -9.29 5.38 -7.62
CA PHE A 4 -7.94 5.26 -7.07
C PHE A 4 -7.41 3.84 -7.31
N ILE A 5 -6.83 3.60 -8.49
CA ILE A 5 -6.36 2.27 -8.92
C ILE A 5 -4.84 2.16 -8.81
N ARG A 6 -4.12 3.17 -9.32
CA ARG A 6 -2.65 3.27 -9.30
C ARG A 6 -2.23 4.66 -8.82
N LEU A 7 -1.08 4.77 -8.18
CA LEU A 7 -0.51 6.07 -7.83
C LEU A 7 -0.13 6.88 -9.06
N THR A 8 0.34 6.22 -10.11
CA THR A 8 0.70 6.83 -11.38
C THR A 8 -0.48 7.38 -12.19
N ASP A 9 -1.72 7.10 -11.79
CA ASP A 9 -2.92 7.73 -12.36
C ASP A 9 -3.12 9.17 -11.85
N PHE A 10 -2.30 9.61 -10.89
CA PHE A 10 -2.38 10.90 -10.21
C PHE A 10 -1.14 11.73 -10.43
N THR A 11 -1.30 13.04 -10.46
CA THR A 11 -0.16 13.95 -10.35
C THR A 11 0.35 13.97 -8.90
N LYS A 12 1.59 14.35 -8.72
CA LYS A 12 2.20 14.49 -7.40
C LYS A 12 1.43 15.46 -6.51
N GLU A 13 0.90 16.54 -7.10
CA GLU A 13 0.08 17.55 -6.42
C GLU A 13 -1.24 16.96 -5.92
N GLU A 14 -1.89 16.09 -6.71
CA GLU A 14 -3.11 15.38 -6.32
C GLU A 14 -2.84 14.42 -5.16
N LEU A 15 -1.71 13.70 -5.19
CA LEU A 15 -1.31 12.81 -4.08
C LEU A 15 -1.02 13.61 -2.80
N PHE A 16 -0.39 14.78 -2.89
CA PHE A 16 -0.21 15.66 -1.73
C PHE A 16 -1.52 16.29 -1.24
N GLU A 17 -2.51 16.49 -2.12
CA GLU A 17 -3.84 16.91 -1.68
C GLU A 17 -4.48 15.88 -0.76
N ILE A 18 -4.34 14.58 -1.07
CA ILE A 18 -4.81 13.49 -0.19
C ILE A 18 -4.13 13.60 1.19
N PHE A 19 -2.83 13.94 1.25
CA PHE A 19 -2.14 14.15 2.53
C PHE A 19 -2.68 15.36 3.29
N ARG A 20 -2.99 16.46 2.60
CA ARG A 20 -3.61 17.65 3.23
C ARG A 20 -4.99 17.35 3.80
N ILE A 21 -5.80 16.58 3.07
CA ILE A 21 -7.09 16.12 3.58
C ILE A 21 -6.89 15.22 4.82
N ALA A 22 -5.91 14.30 4.78
CA ALA A 22 -5.60 13.46 5.92
C ALA A 22 -5.11 14.26 7.15
N ASP A 23 -4.43 15.40 6.96
CA ASP A 23 -4.00 16.28 8.03
C ASP A 23 -5.18 16.98 8.74
N SER A 24 -6.25 17.29 8.00
CA SER A 24 -7.45 17.97 8.50
C SER A 24 -8.68 17.07 8.57
N ILE A 25 -8.48 15.76 8.76
CA ILE A 25 -9.55 14.74 8.63
C ILE A 25 -10.75 14.98 9.57
N GLU A 26 -10.51 15.63 10.71
CA GLU A 26 -11.53 15.95 11.70
C GLU A 26 -12.60 16.92 11.15
N GLU A 27 -12.28 17.72 10.14
CA GLU A 27 -13.22 18.62 9.46
C GLU A 27 -14.25 17.88 8.58
N TYR A 28 -14.03 16.59 8.32
CA TYR A 28 -14.82 15.78 7.40
C TYR A 28 -15.72 14.73 8.10
N SER A 29 -15.97 14.87 9.41
CA SER A 29 -16.68 13.87 10.22
C SER A 29 -18.08 13.45 9.69
N ASP A 30 -18.76 14.31 8.92
CA ASP A 30 -20.07 14.05 8.31
C ASP A 30 -20.00 13.87 6.77
N PHE A 31 -18.82 13.76 6.18
CA PHE A 31 -18.63 13.72 4.72
C PHE A 31 -19.39 12.56 4.04
N LEU A 32 -19.46 11.41 4.70
CA LEU A 32 -20.15 10.22 4.22
C LEU A 32 -21.58 10.07 4.81
N LYS A 33 -22.12 11.09 5.47
CA LYS A 33 -23.46 11.03 6.05
C LYS A 33 -24.51 10.72 5.00
N GLY A 34 -25.25 9.61 5.21
CA GLY A 34 -26.24 9.10 4.28
C GLY A 34 -25.69 8.39 3.06
N LYS A 35 -24.36 8.22 2.97
CA LYS A 35 -23.69 7.49 1.90
C LYS A 35 -23.35 6.06 2.30
N THR A 36 -23.33 5.17 1.29
CA THR A 36 -23.01 3.76 1.42
C THR A 36 -21.75 3.43 0.61
N VAL A 37 -20.75 2.88 1.28
CA VAL A 37 -19.53 2.37 0.64
C VAL A 37 -19.59 0.84 0.59
N VAL A 38 -19.56 0.28 -0.61
CA VAL A 38 -19.53 -1.17 -0.78
C VAL A 38 -18.07 -1.65 -0.79
N MET A 39 -17.82 -2.69 -0.02
CA MET A 39 -16.46 -3.24 0.19
C MET A 39 -16.40 -4.70 -0.23
N PHE A 40 -15.37 -5.06 -1.00
CA PHE A 40 -15.06 -6.45 -1.35
C PHE A 40 -13.72 -6.83 -0.71
N PHE A 41 -13.76 -7.66 0.33
CA PHE A 41 -12.58 -8.10 1.06
C PHE A 41 -12.66 -9.57 1.45
N PRO A 42 -11.57 -10.36 1.27
CA PRO A 42 -11.51 -11.71 1.83
C PRO A 42 -11.49 -11.67 3.35
N ALA A 43 -11.98 -12.74 3.97
CA ALA A 43 -12.03 -12.87 5.44
C ALA A 43 -10.64 -12.74 6.11
N SER A 44 -9.57 -13.08 5.38
CA SER A 44 -8.19 -12.97 5.84
C SER A 44 -7.65 -11.53 5.91
N SER A 45 -8.33 -10.56 5.29
CA SER A 45 -7.90 -9.15 5.28
C SER A 45 -8.28 -8.46 6.59
N ILE A 46 -7.44 -8.57 7.60
CA ILE A 46 -7.75 -8.03 8.94
C ILE A 46 -7.49 -6.53 9.00
N ARG A 47 -6.26 -6.08 8.77
CA ARG A 47 -5.80 -4.70 9.00
C ARG A 47 -6.47 -3.69 8.07
N THR A 48 -6.35 -3.91 6.77
CA THR A 48 -6.87 -3.01 5.73
C THR A 48 -8.39 -2.92 5.79
N ARG A 49 -9.08 -4.04 6.06
CA ARG A 49 -10.53 -4.06 6.23
C ARG A 49 -10.96 -3.25 7.43
N VAL A 50 -10.37 -3.50 8.62
CA VAL A 50 -10.73 -2.80 9.86
C VAL A 50 -10.50 -1.30 9.74
N SER A 51 -9.39 -0.86 9.11
CA SER A 51 -9.11 0.57 8.93
C SER A 51 -10.12 1.24 7.99
N PHE A 52 -10.53 0.60 6.88
CA PHE A 52 -11.56 1.14 6.01
C PHE A 52 -12.94 1.17 6.69
N GLU A 53 -13.40 0.06 7.30
CA GLU A 53 -14.69 0.04 8.00
C GLU A 53 -14.78 1.12 9.07
N LYS A 54 -13.73 1.24 9.91
CA LYS A 54 -13.64 2.29 10.93
C LYS A 54 -13.57 3.69 10.31
N GLY A 55 -12.82 3.86 9.22
CA GLY A 55 -12.69 5.15 8.52
C GLY A 55 -14.04 5.63 7.97
N ILE A 56 -14.80 4.74 7.34
CA ILE A 56 -16.15 5.02 6.81
C ILE A 56 -17.08 5.43 7.96
N TYR A 57 -17.06 4.67 9.06
CA TYR A 57 -17.87 4.99 10.24
C TYR A 57 -17.56 6.38 10.82
N LEU A 58 -16.28 6.72 10.94
CA LEU A 58 -15.84 8.02 11.48
C LEU A 58 -16.19 9.20 10.56
N LEU A 59 -16.38 8.96 9.26
CA LEU A 59 -16.89 9.95 8.29
C LEU A 59 -18.42 10.01 8.22
N GLY A 60 -19.14 9.26 9.09
CA GLY A 60 -20.61 9.25 9.17
C GLY A 60 -21.29 8.34 8.15
N GLY A 61 -20.56 7.49 7.43
CA GLY A 61 -21.08 6.59 6.40
C GLY A 61 -21.40 5.20 6.89
N GLN A 62 -21.93 4.38 5.97
CA GLN A 62 -22.18 2.95 6.15
C GLN A 62 -21.30 2.13 5.21
N SER A 63 -20.84 0.96 5.66
CA SER A 63 -20.19 -0.03 4.82
C SER A 63 -21.07 -1.27 4.62
N ILE A 64 -21.05 -1.83 3.41
CA ILE A 64 -21.61 -3.16 3.09
C ILE A 64 -20.47 -4.01 2.58
N LEU A 65 -20.26 -5.14 3.24
CA LEU A 65 -19.13 -6.04 2.94
C LEU A 65 -19.58 -7.28 2.18
N PHE A 66 -18.83 -7.59 1.13
CA PHE A 66 -18.92 -8.84 0.38
C PHE A 66 -17.57 -9.54 0.33
N ASP A 67 -17.58 -10.87 0.13
CA ASP A 67 -16.40 -11.62 -0.27
C ASP A 67 -16.05 -11.26 -1.74
N PRO A 68 -14.77 -11.05 -2.11
CA PRO A 68 -14.39 -10.67 -3.46
C PRO A 68 -14.72 -11.72 -4.52
N THR A 69 -14.87 -13.00 -4.15
CA THR A 69 -15.34 -14.05 -5.07
C THR A 69 -16.75 -13.79 -5.61
N ALA A 70 -17.51 -12.87 -5.01
CA ALA A 70 -18.77 -12.38 -5.57
C ALA A 70 -18.59 -11.69 -6.93
N LEU A 71 -17.37 -11.19 -7.22
CA LEU A 71 -17.01 -10.56 -8.49
C LEU A 71 -16.50 -11.58 -9.54
N ASP A 72 -16.18 -12.83 -9.14
CA ASP A 72 -15.66 -13.90 -10.01
C ASP A 72 -16.77 -14.70 -10.74
N LYS A 73 -18.00 -14.20 -10.75
CA LYS A 73 -19.14 -14.86 -11.38
C LYS A 73 -19.11 -14.72 -12.91
N LYS A 74 -19.95 -15.52 -13.60
CA LYS A 74 -20.10 -15.45 -15.07
C LYS A 74 -20.78 -14.18 -15.57
N GLU A 75 -21.43 -13.40 -14.69
CA GLU A 75 -22.05 -12.13 -15.03
C GLU A 75 -21.00 -11.14 -15.52
N ASP A 76 -21.31 -10.39 -16.57
CA ASP A 76 -20.37 -9.34 -17.04
C ASP A 76 -20.23 -8.29 -15.94
N ILE A 77 -18.98 -7.96 -15.61
CA ILE A 77 -18.69 -6.99 -14.55
C ILE A 77 -19.36 -5.63 -14.79
N ARG A 78 -19.59 -5.24 -16.05
CA ARG A 78 -20.30 -4.02 -16.41
C ARG A 78 -21.77 -4.02 -15.92
N ASP A 79 -22.40 -5.20 -15.95
CA ASP A 79 -23.79 -5.34 -15.49
C ASP A 79 -23.83 -5.28 -13.95
N VAL A 80 -22.90 -5.96 -13.27
CA VAL A 80 -22.73 -5.84 -11.81
C VAL A 80 -22.52 -4.37 -11.41
N CYS A 81 -21.61 -3.66 -12.07
CA CYS A 81 -21.34 -2.25 -11.85
C CYS A 81 -22.56 -1.36 -12.10
N GLY A 82 -23.30 -1.63 -13.22
CA GLY A 82 -24.51 -0.92 -13.60
C GLY A 82 -25.60 -0.98 -12.54
N TYR A 83 -25.76 -2.13 -11.89
CA TYR A 83 -26.71 -2.27 -10.78
C TYR A 83 -26.15 -1.69 -9.46
N LEU A 84 -24.91 -2.01 -9.12
CA LEU A 84 -24.30 -1.65 -7.83
C LEU A 84 -24.28 -0.13 -7.60
N GLN A 85 -23.96 0.65 -8.65
CA GLN A 85 -23.89 2.13 -8.56
C GLN A 85 -25.26 2.80 -8.26
N ASN A 86 -26.39 2.08 -8.28
CA ASN A 86 -27.68 2.63 -7.87
C ASN A 86 -27.78 2.80 -6.34
N TRP A 87 -26.95 2.09 -5.59
CA TRP A 87 -26.99 2.05 -4.13
C TRP A 87 -25.65 2.34 -3.46
N ALA A 88 -24.55 2.25 -4.19
CA ALA A 88 -23.22 2.54 -3.69
C ALA A 88 -22.78 3.95 -4.10
N ASP A 89 -22.20 4.69 -3.17
CA ASP A 89 -21.55 5.99 -3.41
C ASP A 89 -20.05 5.86 -3.70
N ALA A 90 -19.44 4.75 -3.29
CA ALA A 90 -18.08 4.33 -3.63
C ALA A 90 -17.94 2.81 -3.48
N VAL A 91 -16.95 2.24 -4.17
CA VAL A 91 -16.63 0.82 -4.06
C VAL A 91 -15.16 0.64 -3.70
N ILE A 92 -14.85 -0.14 -2.67
CA ILE A 92 -13.49 -0.46 -2.25
C ILE A 92 -13.25 -1.95 -2.50
N VAL A 93 -12.20 -2.26 -3.25
CA VAL A 93 -11.97 -3.63 -3.73
C VAL A 93 -10.58 -4.11 -3.36
N ARG A 94 -10.52 -5.27 -2.69
CA ARG A 94 -9.32 -6.10 -2.59
C ARG A 94 -9.55 -7.36 -3.40
N HIS A 95 -8.90 -7.46 -4.54
CA HIS A 95 -9.03 -8.57 -5.49
C HIS A 95 -7.70 -8.81 -6.20
N LYS A 96 -7.39 -10.07 -6.56
CA LYS A 96 -6.13 -10.41 -7.23
C LYS A 96 -5.92 -9.68 -8.56
N ASP A 97 -6.95 -9.53 -9.36
CA ASP A 97 -6.88 -9.04 -10.75
C ASP A 97 -7.11 -7.52 -10.81
N ILE A 98 -6.05 -6.77 -11.12
CA ILE A 98 -6.13 -5.32 -11.32
C ILE A 98 -6.96 -4.91 -12.53
N HIS A 99 -7.01 -5.75 -13.59
CA HIS A 99 -7.81 -5.46 -14.78
C HIS A 99 -9.31 -5.50 -14.49
N LEU A 100 -9.73 -6.32 -13.51
CA LEU A 100 -11.10 -6.29 -13.01
C LEU A 100 -11.41 -4.90 -12.40
N LEU A 101 -10.53 -4.37 -11.55
CA LEU A 101 -10.72 -3.06 -10.94
C LEU A 101 -10.72 -1.94 -11.98
N GLN A 102 -9.87 -2.02 -12.99
CA GLN A 102 -9.85 -1.06 -14.11
C GLN A 102 -11.19 -1.07 -14.87
N LYS A 103 -11.70 -2.25 -15.25
CA LYS A 103 -13.02 -2.40 -15.90
C LYS A 103 -14.16 -1.87 -15.02
N MET A 104 -14.11 -2.11 -13.70
CA MET A 104 -15.09 -1.55 -12.76
C MET A 104 -15.01 -0.02 -12.78
N SER A 105 -13.81 0.56 -12.71
CA SER A 105 -13.62 2.03 -12.70
C SER A 105 -14.12 2.70 -13.99
N GLU A 106 -13.99 2.02 -15.13
CA GLU A 106 -14.48 2.49 -16.43
C GLU A 106 -16.00 2.36 -16.56
N SER A 107 -16.61 1.42 -15.83
CA SER A 107 -18.04 1.08 -15.94
C SER A 107 -18.93 1.79 -14.91
N MET A 108 -18.35 2.38 -13.86
CA MET A 108 -19.06 3.01 -12.76
C MET A 108 -18.94 4.55 -12.80
N LYS A 109 -20.00 5.21 -12.39
CA LYS A 109 -20.00 6.67 -12.15
C LYS A 109 -19.49 7.04 -10.75
N VAL A 110 -19.48 6.06 -9.84
CA VAL A 110 -18.95 6.22 -8.49
C VAL A 110 -17.49 5.71 -8.44
N PRO A 111 -16.63 6.25 -7.57
CA PRO A 111 -15.24 5.88 -7.56
C PRO A 111 -15.02 4.44 -7.09
N VAL A 112 -14.05 3.79 -7.71
CA VAL A 112 -13.49 2.49 -7.32
C VAL A 112 -12.13 2.72 -6.67
N ILE A 113 -11.93 2.18 -5.48
CA ILE A 113 -10.69 2.30 -4.71
C ILE A 113 -10.02 0.94 -4.60
N ASN A 114 -8.79 0.85 -5.07
CA ASN A 114 -7.96 -0.34 -4.98
C ASN A 114 -7.38 -0.49 -3.57
N ALA A 115 -7.91 -1.43 -2.80
CA ALA A 115 -7.40 -1.74 -1.47
C ALA A 115 -6.18 -2.69 -1.49
N LEU A 116 -6.04 -3.50 -2.51
CA LEU A 116 -4.89 -4.35 -2.87
C LEU A 116 -5.23 -5.20 -4.10
N THR A 117 -4.25 -5.40 -4.98
CA THR A 117 -4.26 -6.45 -6.01
C THR A 117 -2.95 -7.26 -5.95
N ASP A 118 -2.84 -8.31 -6.78
CA ASP A 118 -1.56 -9.03 -6.95
C ASP A 118 -0.52 -8.16 -7.70
N ASP A 119 -0.93 -7.02 -8.24
CA ASP A 119 -0.09 -6.09 -8.97
C ASP A 119 0.44 -4.95 -8.08
N ASN A 120 -0.39 -4.39 -7.21
CA ASN A 120 -0.01 -3.26 -6.35
C ASN A 120 -0.86 -3.13 -5.07
N HIS A 121 -0.42 -2.23 -4.17
CA HIS A 121 -1.14 -1.85 -2.94
C HIS A 121 -1.07 -0.32 -2.70
N PRO A 122 -1.78 0.49 -3.51
CA PRO A 122 -1.59 1.95 -3.53
C PRO A 122 -1.99 2.63 -2.22
N CYS A 123 -3.03 2.17 -1.53
CA CYS A 123 -3.46 2.74 -0.25
C CYS A 123 -2.41 2.56 0.87
N GLU A 124 -1.70 1.42 0.88
CA GLU A 124 -0.62 1.15 1.83
C GLU A 124 0.57 2.09 1.57
N MET A 125 0.97 2.23 0.30
CA MET A 125 2.08 3.11 -0.07
C MET A 125 1.81 4.57 0.28
N MET A 126 0.59 5.05 0.05
CA MET A 126 0.19 6.39 0.47
C MET A 126 0.29 6.56 1.98
N ALA A 127 -0.14 5.56 2.75
CA ALA A 127 -0.07 5.62 4.22
C ALA A 127 1.38 5.60 4.73
N ASP A 128 2.22 4.76 4.13
CA ASP A 128 3.64 4.68 4.51
C ASP A 128 4.39 5.98 4.18
N LEU A 129 4.18 6.54 3.00
CA LEU A 129 4.78 7.83 2.62
C LEU A 129 4.26 8.98 3.49
N TYR A 130 2.97 8.97 3.84
CA TYR A 130 2.41 9.95 4.78
C TYR A 130 3.06 9.82 6.17
N ALA A 131 3.17 8.61 6.71
CA ALA A 131 3.83 8.38 8.00
C ALA A 131 5.32 8.76 7.99
N LEU A 132 6.02 8.49 6.87
CA LEU A 132 7.40 8.95 6.66
C LEU A 132 7.49 10.47 6.66
N SER A 133 6.56 11.17 6.01
CA SER A 133 6.55 12.64 5.98
C SER A 133 6.41 13.27 7.36
N LYS A 134 5.82 12.56 8.34
CA LYS A 134 5.70 13.01 9.73
C LYS A 134 6.96 12.73 10.56
N LYS A 135 7.79 11.78 10.13
CA LYS A 135 9.02 11.38 10.83
C LYS A 135 10.28 12.04 10.25
N ARG A 136 10.29 12.34 8.95
CA ARG A 136 11.48 12.77 8.19
C ARG A 136 11.14 13.91 7.24
N THR A 137 11.75 15.06 7.44
CA THR A 137 11.48 16.28 6.64
C THR A 137 11.78 16.10 5.16
N ASP A 138 12.85 15.35 4.83
CA ASP A 138 13.34 15.16 3.47
C ASP A 138 13.08 13.75 2.93
N TYR A 139 12.00 13.07 3.41
CA TYR A 139 11.71 11.67 3.07
C TYR A 139 11.69 11.36 1.56
N LEU A 140 11.40 12.32 0.70
CA LEU A 140 11.46 12.14 -0.76
C LEU A 140 12.88 12.32 -1.34
N LYS A 141 13.84 12.77 -0.55
CA LYS A 141 15.26 12.81 -0.91
C LYS A 141 16.03 11.60 -0.38
N ASP A 142 15.42 10.86 0.55
CA ASP A 142 15.96 9.62 1.07
C ASP A 142 16.10 8.57 -0.04
N ARG A 143 17.05 7.66 0.12
CA ARG A 143 17.31 6.56 -0.79
C ARG A 143 16.61 5.31 -0.28
N TYR A 144 15.66 4.83 -1.06
CA TYR A 144 14.83 3.67 -0.72
C TYR A 144 15.44 2.38 -1.26
N LEU A 145 15.45 1.34 -0.44
CA LEU A 145 15.77 -0.01 -0.83
C LEU A 145 14.61 -0.93 -0.50
N PHE A 146 14.12 -1.66 -1.48
CA PHE A 146 13.23 -2.80 -1.25
C PHE A 146 14.03 -4.09 -1.28
N VAL A 147 13.91 -4.91 -0.24
CA VAL A 147 14.56 -6.23 -0.14
C VAL A 147 13.47 -7.29 -0.26
N GLY A 148 13.51 -8.06 -1.35
CA GLY A 148 12.50 -9.10 -1.61
C GLY A 148 12.22 -9.31 -3.09
N ALA A 149 11.33 -10.27 -3.40
CA ALA A 149 10.94 -10.66 -4.75
C ALA A 149 10.05 -9.61 -5.46
N ASP A 150 9.90 -9.78 -6.78
CA ASP A 150 8.87 -9.11 -7.58
C ASP A 150 7.48 -9.55 -7.12
N GLY A 151 6.87 -8.75 -6.27
CA GLY A 151 5.53 -8.92 -5.70
C GLY A 151 4.78 -7.60 -5.66
N ASN A 152 3.52 -7.65 -5.25
CA ASN A 152 2.65 -6.47 -5.24
C ASN A 152 3.17 -5.33 -4.36
N ILE A 153 3.84 -5.60 -3.24
CA ILE A 153 4.39 -4.57 -2.35
C ILE A 153 5.64 -3.93 -2.98
N GLY A 154 6.55 -4.73 -3.51
CA GLY A 154 7.74 -4.21 -4.20
C GLY A 154 7.36 -3.36 -5.42
N ARG A 155 6.41 -3.82 -6.25
CA ARG A 155 5.86 -3.07 -7.38
C ARG A 155 5.17 -1.78 -6.92
N ALA A 156 4.44 -1.82 -5.80
CA ALA A 156 3.79 -0.64 -5.25
C ALA A 156 4.80 0.41 -4.76
N TRP A 157 5.93 0.00 -4.17
CA TRP A 157 7.03 0.91 -3.83
C TRP A 157 7.67 1.52 -5.08
N LYS A 158 7.89 0.71 -6.13
CA LYS A 158 8.38 1.22 -7.44
C LYS A 158 7.41 2.23 -8.04
N GLU A 159 6.12 1.91 -8.05
CA GLU A 159 5.05 2.81 -8.53
C GLU A 159 5.02 4.12 -7.71
N ALA A 160 5.19 4.03 -6.39
CA ALA A 160 5.29 5.19 -5.53
C ALA A 160 6.54 6.04 -5.84
N ALA A 161 7.68 5.41 -6.11
CA ALA A 161 8.90 6.11 -6.52
C ALA A 161 8.72 6.87 -7.82
N ASP A 162 8.03 6.27 -8.80
CA ASP A 162 7.71 6.92 -10.08
C ASP A 162 6.75 8.11 -9.89
N ALA A 163 5.71 7.95 -9.05
CA ALA A 163 4.71 8.99 -8.83
C ALA A 163 5.24 10.18 -8.01
N PHE A 164 6.07 9.92 -7.00
CA PHE A 164 6.59 10.96 -6.09
C PHE A 164 7.99 11.46 -6.48
N GLY A 165 8.73 10.72 -7.32
CA GLY A 165 10.06 11.11 -7.80
C GLY A 165 11.16 10.94 -6.76
N PHE A 166 11.19 9.83 -6.01
CA PHE A 166 12.29 9.51 -5.10
C PHE A 166 13.16 8.36 -5.62
N SER A 167 14.39 8.24 -5.09
CA SER A 167 15.32 7.19 -5.48
C SER A 167 14.90 5.84 -4.90
N PHE A 168 14.76 4.84 -5.76
CA PHE A 168 14.36 3.48 -5.42
C PHE A 168 15.29 2.45 -6.06
N SER A 169 15.65 1.43 -5.31
CA SER A 169 16.36 0.24 -5.82
C SER A 169 15.86 -1.02 -5.11
N GLN A 170 16.15 -2.16 -5.68
CA GLN A 170 15.79 -3.47 -5.15
C GLN A 170 17.04 -4.30 -4.82
N ALA A 171 17.00 -5.09 -3.75
CA ALA A 171 17.92 -6.19 -3.49
C ALA A 171 17.15 -7.52 -3.58
N CYS A 172 17.55 -8.37 -4.49
CA CYS A 172 16.94 -9.68 -4.70
C CYS A 172 17.89 -10.63 -5.44
N PRO A 173 17.67 -11.95 -5.39
CA PRO A 173 18.35 -12.90 -6.27
C PRO A 173 18.02 -12.64 -7.75
N ASP A 174 18.86 -13.12 -8.65
CA ASP A 174 18.59 -13.10 -10.09
C ASP A 174 17.29 -13.81 -10.41
N GLY A 175 16.46 -13.20 -11.26
CA GLY A 175 15.15 -13.76 -11.65
C GLY A 175 13.96 -13.24 -10.83
N TYR A 176 14.19 -12.51 -9.73
CA TYR A 176 13.14 -11.95 -8.87
C TYR A 176 13.02 -10.42 -8.96
N CYS A 177 13.56 -9.85 -10.05
CA CYS A 177 13.64 -8.40 -10.21
C CYS A 177 12.31 -7.77 -10.61
N ILE A 178 11.95 -6.67 -9.95
CA ILE A 178 10.80 -5.83 -10.32
C ILE A 178 11.10 -5.17 -11.67
N PRO A 179 10.20 -5.31 -12.66
CA PRO A 179 10.40 -4.69 -13.97
C PRO A 179 10.65 -3.17 -13.89
N GLY A 180 11.78 -2.73 -14.47
CA GLY A 180 12.16 -1.32 -14.50
C GLY A 180 12.72 -0.76 -13.19
N ALA A 181 12.95 -1.57 -12.17
CA ALA A 181 13.70 -1.18 -10.99
C ALA A 181 15.21 -1.36 -11.21
N GLU A 182 16.01 -0.46 -10.65
CA GLU A 182 17.44 -0.74 -10.45
C GLU A 182 17.56 -1.83 -9.38
N TYR A 183 18.32 -2.90 -9.64
CA TYR A 183 18.52 -3.95 -8.66
C TYR A 183 19.99 -4.29 -8.44
N VAL A 184 20.30 -4.80 -7.26
CA VAL A 184 21.62 -5.27 -6.85
C VAL A 184 21.46 -6.66 -6.23
N SER A 185 22.26 -7.63 -6.69
CA SER A 185 22.20 -9.03 -6.24
C SER A 185 22.89 -9.30 -4.90
N SER A 186 23.67 -8.36 -4.36
CA SER A 186 24.27 -8.45 -3.02
C SER A 186 23.53 -7.51 -2.08
N LEU A 187 22.98 -8.04 -0.98
CA LEU A 187 22.27 -7.23 0.02
C LEU A 187 23.24 -6.26 0.72
N GLU A 188 24.45 -6.70 1.03
CA GLU A 188 25.49 -5.89 1.67
C GLU A 188 25.88 -4.68 0.80
N ASP A 189 25.98 -4.87 -0.53
CA ASP A 189 26.26 -3.76 -1.44
C ASP A 189 25.05 -2.86 -1.64
N ALA A 190 23.86 -3.46 -1.75
CA ALA A 190 22.62 -2.74 -1.99
C ALA A 190 22.26 -1.77 -0.86
N ILE A 191 22.53 -2.15 0.40
CA ILE A 191 22.13 -1.36 1.58
C ILE A 191 23.03 -0.15 1.85
N LEU A 192 24.23 -0.13 1.25
CA LEU A 192 25.17 0.98 1.44
C LEU A 192 24.56 2.31 0.97
N GLY A 193 24.57 3.29 1.87
CA GLY A 193 24.05 4.62 1.57
C GLY A 193 22.53 4.70 1.47
N LYS A 194 21.76 3.71 1.97
CA LYS A 194 20.29 3.73 2.00
C LYS A 194 19.77 4.28 3.32
N ASP A 195 18.59 4.89 3.26
CA ASP A 195 17.95 5.58 4.37
C ASP A 195 16.67 4.87 4.81
N ILE A 196 15.92 4.34 3.85
CA ILE A 196 14.64 3.64 4.08
C ILE A 196 14.76 2.25 3.48
N ILE A 197 14.67 1.23 4.32
CA ILE A 197 14.70 -0.17 3.93
C ILE A 197 13.29 -0.74 4.08
N CYS A 198 12.73 -1.23 2.98
CA CYS A 198 11.41 -1.84 2.92
C CYS A 198 11.55 -3.32 2.56
N THR A 199 10.67 -4.16 3.08
CA THR A 199 10.59 -5.57 2.71
C THR A 199 9.16 -6.08 2.80
N ASP A 200 8.92 -7.22 2.20
CA ASP A 200 7.69 -8.00 2.31
C ASP A 200 8.06 -9.48 2.54
N SER A 201 7.08 -10.30 2.91
CA SER A 201 7.30 -11.74 3.08
C SER A 201 7.83 -12.37 1.78
N HIS A 202 8.83 -13.24 1.93
CA HIS A 202 9.39 -13.97 0.79
C HIS A 202 8.42 -15.04 0.26
N PRO A 203 8.54 -15.44 -1.02
CA PRO A 203 7.74 -16.53 -1.57
C PRO A 203 7.99 -17.83 -0.81
N LYS A 204 6.91 -18.47 -0.32
CA LYS A 204 7.02 -19.62 0.60
C LYS A 204 7.78 -20.83 0.04
N ASP A 205 7.66 -21.06 -1.25
CA ASP A 205 8.29 -22.20 -1.91
C ASP A 205 9.73 -21.92 -2.35
N GLU A 206 10.23 -20.67 -2.13
CA GLU A 206 11.50 -20.16 -2.63
C GLU A 206 12.36 -19.54 -1.51
N LEU A 207 12.07 -19.83 -0.24
CA LEU A 207 12.77 -19.26 0.91
C LEU A 207 14.29 -19.53 0.88
N ASP A 208 14.71 -20.63 0.28
CA ASP A 208 16.12 -21.00 0.16
C ASP A 208 16.90 -20.01 -0.72
N ASP A 209 16.26 -19.42 -1.74
CA ASP A 209 16.86 -18.44 -2.64
C ASP A 209 17.08 -17.09 -1.92
N PHE A 210 16.32 -16.83 -0.87
CA PHE A 210 16.35 -15.58 -0.11
C PHE A 210 17.14 -15.62 1.19
N LYS A 211 17.88 -16.71 1.49
CA LYS A 211 18.64 -16.86 2.73
C LYS A 211 19.66 -15.73 2.96
N ASP A 212 20.30 -15.25 1.87
CA ASP A 212 21.29 -14.19 1.91
C ASP A 212 20.65 -12.78 1.88
N TYR A 213 19.29 -12.71 1.85
CA TYR A 213 18.54 -11.45 1.82
C TYR A 213 17.78 -11.18 3.13
N GLN A 214 18.06 -11.95 4.18
CA GLN A 214 17.49 -11.71 5.50
C GLN A 214 18.05 -10.41 6.09
N ILE A 215 17.17 -9.50 6.48
CA ILE A 215 17.56 -8.23 7.10
C ILE A 215 17.85 -8.48 8.57
N THR A 216 19.12 -8.38 8.93
CA THR A 216 19.63 -8.51 10.30
C THR A 216 20.01 -7.14 10.85
N ARG A 217 20.30 -7.08 12.15
CA ARG A 217 20.82 -5.85 12.77
C ARG A 217 22.21 -5.46 12.21
N GLU A 218 23.04 -6.44 11.89
CA GLU A 218 24.34 -6.23 11.24
C GLU A 218 24.17 -5.61 9.86
N ILE A 219 23.28 -6.14 9.04
CA ILE A 219 22.95 -5.60 7.72
C ILE A 219 22.45 -4.16 7.84
N MET A 220 21.49 -3.88 8.74
CA MET A 220 21.00 -2.52 8.95
C MET A 220 22.08 -1.54 9.42
N SER A 221 23.13 -2.01 10.10
CA SER A 221 24.25 -1.17 10.54
C SER A 221 25.15 -0.68 9.39
N LEU A 222 25.05 -1.28 8.19
CA LEU A 222 25.75 -0.85 6.99
C LEU A 222 25.03 0.30 6.26
N ALA A 223 23.75 0.52 6.57
CA ALA A 223 22.96 1.61 6.01
C ALA A 223 23.42 2.99 6.55
N ASN A 224 22.83 4.06 6.04
CA ASN A 224 23.09 5.41 6.54
C ASN A 224 22.73 5.56 8.02
N ALA A 225 23.43 6.43 8.72
CA ALA A 225 23.08 6.78 10.10
C ALA A 225 21.64 7.31 10.17
N GLY A 226 20.81 6.70 11.04
CA GLY A 226 19.38 7.01 11.14
C GLY A 226 18.52 6.36 10.09
N ALA A 227 19.04 5.35 9.37
CA ALA A 227 18.24 4.51 8.49
C ALA A 227 17.16 3.76 9.28
N ILE A 228 16.02 3.52 8.63
CA ILE A 228 14.88 2.83 9.23
C ILE A 228 14.46 1.61 8.40
N LEU A 229 13.90 0.61 9.10
CA LEU A 229 13.35 -0.61 8.53
C LEU A 229 11.81 -0.57 8.60
N ASN A 230 11.16 -0.65 7.44
CA ASN A 230 9.70 -0.70 7.28
C ASN A 230 9.27 -2.01 6.60
N PRO A 231 9.10 -3.10 7.35
CA PRO A 231 8.56 -4.34 6.80
C PRO A 231 7.05 -4.23 6.59
N CYS A 232 6.56 -4.70 5.45
CA CYS A 232 5.12 -4.78 5.19
C CYS A 232 4.50 -5.96 5.96
N PRO A 233 3.49 -5.75 6.81
CA PRO A 233 2.87 -6.86 7.53
C PRO A 233 1.87 -7.65 6.64
N PRO A 234 1.84 -9.02 6.75
CA PRO A 234 2.58 -9.81 7.73
C PRO A 234 4.05 -9.97 7.38
N PHE A 235 4.92 -9.84 8.35
CA PHE A 235 6.33 -10.20 8.23
C PHE A 235 6.67 -11.33 9.23
N TYR A 236 7.67 -12.14 8.89
CA TYR A 236 8.03 -13.33 9.65
C TYR A 236 9.44 -13.22 10.21
N ARG A 237 9.53 -13.23 11.55
CA ARG A 237 10.83 -13.26 12.25
C ARG A 237 11.54 -14.58 11.96
N GLY A 238 12.75 -14.49 11.42
CA GLY A 238 13.56 -15.64 11.01
C GLY A 238 13.47 -15.94 9.51
N GLU A 239 12.59 -15.24 8.75
CA GLU A 239 12.54 -15.30 7.29
C GLU A 239 13.13 -14.01 6.71
N GLU A 240 12.33 -13.02 6.30
CA GLU A 240 12.83 -11.77 5.72
C GLU A 240 13.50 -10.83 6.72
N VAL A 241 13.20 -10.96 8.01
CA VAL A 241 13.77 -10.13 9.10
C VAL A 241 14.13 -10.99 10.30
N THR A 242 15.20 -10.63 11.02
CA THR A 242 15.52 -11.29 12.30
C THR A 242 14.72 -10.70 13.46
N GLY A 243 14.61 -11.44 14.56
CA GLY A 243 13.91 -10.98 15.76
C GLY A 243 14.56 -9.74 16.38
N ASP A 244 15.87 -9.73 16.46
CA ASP A 244 16.66 -8.66 17.07
C ASP A 244 16.63 -7.34 16.29
N VAL A 245 16.50 -7.35 14.96
CA VAL A 245 16.33 -6.13 14.17
C VAL A 245 14.95 -5.50 14.38
N ILE A 246 13.91 -6.32 14.52
CA ILE A 246 12.55 -5.83 14.83
C ILE A 246 12.45 -5.29 16.26
N ASP A 247 13.27 -5.80 17.18
CA ASP A 247 13.33 -5.31 18.57
C ASP A 247 14.35 -4.16 18.75
N SER A 248 14.87 -3.60 17.65
CA SER A 248 15.87 -2.51 17.64
C SER A 248 15.24 -1.16 17.23
N ASP A 249 16.04 -0.08 17.37
CA ASP A 249 15.68 1.28 16.93
C ASP A 249 15.58 1.44 15.41
N PHE A 250 16.02 0.45 14.62
CA PHE A 250 15.84 0.46 13.18
C PHE A 250 14.37 0.29 12.77
N PHE A 251 13.60 -0.49 13.52
CA PHE A 251 12.21 -0.75 13.19
C PHE A 251 11.34 0.49 13.38
N VAL A 252 10.56 0.83 12.35
CA VAL A 252 9.65 2.01 12.37
C VAL A 252 8.60 1.97 13.48
N GLY A 253 8.36 0.78 14.07
CA GLY A 253 7.37 0.56 15.11
C GLY A 253 5.96 0.30 14.58
N TYR A 254 5.12 -0.31 15.41
CA TYR A 254 3.74 -0.66 15.04
C TYR A 254 2.86 0.58 14.84
N ASP A 255 3.14 1.66 15.57
CA ASP A 255 2.42 2.93 15.48
C ASP A 255 2.60 3.61 14.11
N PHE A 256 3.60 3.20 13.33
CA PHE A 256 3.80 3.69 11.97
C PHE A 256 2.57 3.47 11.09
N LYS A 257 1.88 2.36 11.28
CA LYS A 257 0.68 1.99 10.50
C LYS A 257 -0.62 2.63 11.01
N LYS A 258 -0.62 3.40 12.10
CA LYS A 258 -1.84 4.04 12.62
C LYS A 258 -2.45 5.03 11.63
N ASP A 259 -1.60 5.68 10.84
CA ASP A 259 -2.02 6.70 9.88
C ASP A 259 -2.69 6.11 8.63
N LEU A 260 -2.65 4.77 8.44
CA LEU A 260 -3.39 4.07 7.38
C LEU A 260 -4.88 4.47 7.38
N LEU A 261 -5.49 4.56 8.54
CA LEU A 261 -6.90 4.94 8.70
C LEU A 261 -7.18 6.33 8.11
N ARG A 262 -6.43 7.36 8.54
CA ARG A 262 -6.68 8.73 8.10
C ARG A 262 -6.32 8.96 6.63
N VAL A 263 -5.32 8.26 6.11
CA VAL A 263 -4.97 8.33 4.69
C VAL A 263 -6.03 7.65 3.82
N GLN A 264 -6.57 6.52 4.23
CA GLN A 264 -7.71 5.89 3.56
C GLN A 264 -8.95 6.80 3.55
N GLN A 265 -9.23 7.51 4.65
CA GLN A 265 -10.28 8.52 4.69
C GLN A 265 -9.99 9.66 3.70
N GLY A 266 -8.75 10.15 3.65
CA GLY A 266 -8.32 11.18 2.69
C GLY A 266 -8.51 10.73 1.23
N ILE A 267 -8.17 9.48 0.91
CA ILE A 267 -8.39 8.89 -0.42
C ILE A 267 -9.89 8.87 -0.75
N MET A 268 -10.74 8.40 0.18
CA MET A 268 -12.20 8.37 -0.04
C MET A 268 -12.74 9.78 -0.28
N ILE A 269 -12.37 10.74 0.54
CA ILE A 269 -12.81 12.14 0.41
C ILE A 269 -12.37 12.72 -0.93
N TYR A 270 -11.10 12.56 -1.30
CA TYR A 270 -10.56 13.04 -2.57
C TYR A 270 -11.31 12.44 -3.78
N CYS A 271 -11.54 11.13 -3.75
CA CYS A 271 -12.18 10.42 -4.87
C CYS A 271 -13.67 10.74 -5.03
N MET A 272 -14.35 11.05 -3.94
CA MET A 272 -15.81 11.27 -3.89
C MET A 272 -16.20 12.75 -3.92
N GLY A 273 -15.30 13.66 -3.64
CA GLY A 273 -15.47 15.11 -3.74
C GLY A 273 -15.20 15.58 -5.15
#